data_df47641e7c7b494db5c073737de4bae7
#
_entry.id   df47641e7c7b494db5c073737de4bae7
#
_cell.length_a   1.000
_cell.length_b   1.000
_cell.length_c   1.000
_cell.angle_alpha   90.00
_cell.angle_beta   90.00
_cell.angle_gamma   90.00
#
_symmetry.space_group_name_H-M   'P 1'
#
loop_
_entity.id
_entity.type
_entity.pdbx_description
1 polymer ?
#
loop_
_entity_poly.entity_id
_entity_poly.type
_entity_poly.pdbx_seq_one_letter_code
_entity_poly.pdbx_strand_id
1 'polypeptide(L)'
;MRYLEFNRKFLAKLFFIISSLSGFVEMSAAKLEKPNVIFIMADDLGYAELGSYGQKKIKTPNLDRLASQGMRFTRNYSGNAVCAPSRCVLMTGKHP
;
A
#
# COMPACT_ATOMS: atom_id res chain seq x y z
N MET A 1 -8.21 56.22 22.40
CA MET A 1 -6.95 55.82 21.76
C MET A 1 -6.20 54.68 22.45
N ARG A 2 -6.52 54.25 23.69
CA ARG A 2 -5.80 53.14 24.40
C ARG A 2 -6.21 51.71 23.96
N TYR A 3 -7.39 51.52 23.42
CA TYR A 3 -7.89 50.19 22.98
C TYR A 3 -7.19 49.68 21.71
N LEU A 4 -6.75 50.53 20.85
CA LEU A 4 -6.07 50.12 19.60
C LEU A 4 -4.61 49.68 19.81
N GLU A 5 -3.93 50.22 20.84
CA GLU A 5 -2.55 49.82 21.16
C GLU A 5 -2.47 48.46 21.85
N PHE A 6 -3.45 48.11 22.66
CA PHE A 6 -3.51 46.81 23.31
C PHE A 6 -3.67 45.71 22.26
N ASN A 7 -4.48 45.96 21.24
CA ASN A 7 -4.76 44.98 20.19
C ASN A 7 -3.53 44.71 19.29
N ARG A 8 -2.73 45.75 18.97
CA ARG A 8 -1.51 45.59 18.17
C ARG A 8 -0.43 44.80 18.85
N LYS A 9 -0.20 44.98 20.14
CA LYS A 9 0.77 44.20 20.92
C LYS A 9 0.32 42.74 21.12
N PHE A 10 -0.97 42.54 21.27
CA PHE A 10 -1.53 41.19 21.39
C PHE A 10 -1.45 40.43 20.06
N LEU A 11 -1.79 41.05 18.94
CA LEU A 11 -1.68 40.51 17.60
C LEU A 11 -0.23 40.18 17.21
N ALA A 12 0.72 41.03 17.58
CA ALA A 12 2.14 40.82 17.35
C ALA A 12 2.66 39.59 18.14
N LYS A 13 2.24 39.43 19.40
CA LYS A 13 2.60 38.24 20.19
C LYS A 13 1.96 36.95 19.64
N LEU A 14 0.71 37.02 19.21
CA LEU A 14 0.01 35.87 18.60
C LEU A 14 0.69 35.48 17.28
N PHE A 15 1.12 36.43 16.46
CA PHE A 15 1.84 36.18 15.22
C PHE A 15 3.20 35.52 15.47
N PHE A 16 3.91 35.95 16.54
CA PHE A 16 5.19 35.35 16.94
C PHE A 16 5.02 33.90 17.43
N ILE A 17 3.95 33.61 18.17
CA ILE A 17 3.66 32.27 18.67
C ILE A 17 3.28 31.34 17.52
N ILE A 18 2.48 31.81 16.54
CA ILE A 18 2.11 31.02 15.36
C ILE A 18 3.32 30.78 14.47
N SER A 19 4.21 31.77 14.31
CA SER A 19 5.44 31.64 13.52
C SER A 19 6.45 30.66 14.16
N SER A 20 6.48 30.55 15.48
CA SER A 20 7.36 29.59 16.18
C SER A 20 6.81 28.17 16.15
N LEU A 21 5.50 27.97 15.92
CA LEU A 21 4.87 26.66 15.82
C LEU A 21 4.95 26.07 14.40
N SER A 22 5.24 26.88 13.39
CA SER A 22 5.39 26.43 11.99
C SER A 22 6.80 25.91 11.65
N GLY A 23 7.74 25.98 12.57
CA GLY A 23 9.05 25.40 12.43
C GLY A 23 9.09 24.00 13.08
N PHE A 24 9.15 22.98 12.29
CA PHE A 24 9.43 21.56 12.57
C PHE A 24 8.28 20.59 12.26
N VAL A 25 7.81 20.62 11.04
CA VAL A 25 7.49 19.36 10.39
C VAL A 25 8.60 19.08 9.37
N GLU A 26 9.77 18.71 9.83
CA GLU A 26 10.67 17.91 9.01
C GLU A 26 9.97 16.57 8.79
N MET A 27 9.24 16.50 7.72
CA MET A 27 8.80 15.24 7.16
C MET A 27 10.08 14.58 6.63
N SER A 28 10.72 13.82 7.53
CA SER A 28 11.81 12.92 7.17
C SER A 28 11.24 12.01 6.09
N ALA A 29 11.52 12.32 4.83
CA ALA A 29 11.30 11.43 3.73
C ALA A 29 12.22 10.22 4.00
N ALA A 30 11.69 9.22 4.72
CA ALA A 30 12.37 7.95 4.88
C ALA A 30 12.72 7.50 3.47
N LYS A 31 14.02 7.39 3.18
CA LYS A 31 14.52 6.87 1.92
C LYS A 31 13.90 5.48 1.77
N LEU A 32 12.89 5.39 0.94
CA LEU A 32 12.24 4.12 0.63
C LEU A 32 13.30 3.24 -0.03
N GLU A 33 13.90 2.35 0.76
CA GLU A 33 14.74 1.31 0.19
C GLU A 33 13.85 0.48 -0.74
N LYS A 34 14.37 0.22 -1.94
CA LYS A 34 13.65 -0.60 -2.92
C LYS A 34 13.49 -2.00 -2.33
N PRO A 35 12.27 -2.49 -2.11
CA PRO A 35 12.07 -3.82 -1.52
C PRO A 35 12.52 -4.90 -2.49
N ASN A 36 12.93 -6.03 -1.95
CA ASN A 36 13.04 -7.25 -2.74
C ASN A 36 11.64 -7.75 -3.09
N VAL A 37 11.45 -8.13 -4.36
CA VAL A 37 10.18 -8.66 -4.85
C VAL A 37 10.39 -10.12 -5.26
N ILE A 38 9.64 -11.03 -4.64
CA ILE A 38 9.60 -12.44 -5.01
C ILE A 38 8.24 -12.69 -5.67
N PHE A 39 8.26 -13.06 -6.94
CA PHE A 39 7.06 -13.41 -7.68
C PHE A 39 6.96 -14.94 -7.81
N ILE A 40 5.86 -15.50 -7.32
CA ILE A 40 5.58 -16.95 -7.37
C ILE A 40 4.32 -17.14 -8.20
N MET A 41 4.43 -17.89 -9.30
CA MET A 41 3.32 -18.24 -10.16
C MET A 41 3.11 -19.75 -10.13
N ALA A 42 1.92 -20.18 -9.76
CA ALA A 42 1.52 -21.58 -9.84
C ALA A 42 0.96 -21.88 -11.23
N ASP A 43 1.23 -23.08 -11.72
CA ASP A 43 0.68 -23.60 -12.97
C ASP A 43 -0.61 -24.37 -12.66
N ASP A 44 -1.66 -24.14 -13.43
CA ASP A 44 -2.97 -24.79 -13.35
C ASP A 44 -3.64 -24.76 -11.94
N LEU A 45 -3.30 -23.79 -11.10
CA LEU A 45 -3.92 -23.65 -9.78
C LEU A 45 -5.29 -22.97 -9.90
N GLY A 46 -6.35 -23.68 -9.52
CA GLY A 46 -7.71 -23.15 -9.48
C GLY A 46 -7.95 -22.20 -8.30
N TYR A 47 -8.94 -21.31 -8.43
CA TYR A 47 -9.26 -20.28 -7.43
C TYR A 47 -9.47 -20.83 -6.01
N ALA A 48 -10.18 -21.96 -5.87
CA ALA A 48 -10.55 -22.54 -4.58
C ALA A 48 -9.59 -23.63 -4.09
N GLU A 49 -8.37 -23.70 -4.59
CA GLU A 49 -7.43 -24.76 -4.27
C GLU A 49 -6.50 -24.47 -3.09
N LEU A 50 -6.51 -23.26 -2.59
CA LEU A 50 -5.82 -22.86 -1.36
C LEU A 50 -6.80 -22.77 -0.19
N GLY A 51 -6.34 -23.07 1.02
CA GLY A 51 -7.15 -22.96 2.24
C GLY A 51 -7.71 -21.57 2.45
N SER A 52 -6.91 -20.53 2.19
CA SER A 52 -7.32 -19.13 2.24
C SER A 52 -8.43 -18.75 1.24
N TYR A 53 -8.63 -19.55 0.20
CA TYR A 53 -9.71 -19.42 -0.80
C TYR A 53 -10.80 -20.48 -0.68
N GLY A 54 -10.82 -21.26 0.43
CA GLY A 54 -11.93 -22.15 0.76
C GLY A 54 -11.65 -23.65 0.58
N GLN A 55 -10.43 -24.06 0.21
CA GLN A 55 -10.05 -25.47 0.16
C GLN A 55 -10.12 -26.11 1.54
N LYS A 56 -10.80 -27.27 1.64
CA LYS A 56 -10.97 -28.01 2.90
C LYS A 56 -10.28 -29.37 2.92
N LYS A 57 -10.05 -29.98 1.74
CA LYS A 57 -9.48 -31.31 1.62
C LYS A 57 -7.95 -31.30 1.69
N ILE A 58 -7.33 -30.33 1.04
CA ILE A 58 -5.87 -30.16 1.01
C ILE A 58 -5.50 -29.01 1.95
N LYS A 59 -4.50 -29.22 2.79
CA LYS A 59 -4.01 -28.20 3.72
C LYS A 59 -2.87 -27.42 3.11
N THR A 60 -2.95 -26.07 3.14
CA THR A 60 -1.92 -25.14 2.63
C THR A 60 -1.48 -24.15 3.70
N PRO A 61 -1.01 -24.62 4.88
CA PRO A 61 -0.84 -23.79 6.08
C PRO A 61 0.13 -22.63 5.90
N ASN A 62 1.18 -22.80 5.11
CA ASN A 62 2.18 -21.75 4.87
C ASN A 62 1.62 -20.66 3.95
N LEU A 63 0.88 -21.03 2.90
CA LEU A 63 0.23 -20.08 2.00
C LEU A 63 -0.93 -19.36 2.70
N ASP A 64 -1.69 -20.09 3.53
CA ASP A 64 -2.78 -19.53 4.33
C ASP A 64 -2.25 -18.50 5.34
N ARG A 65 -1.10 -18.80 5.97
CA ARG A 65 -0.41 -17.86 6.86
C ARG A 65 0.06 -16.61 6.11
N LEU A 66 0.66 -16.78 4.94
CA LEU A 66 1.08 -15.65 4.10
C LEU A 66 -0.12 -14.78 3.73
N ALA A 67 -1.23 -15.39 3.33
CA ALA A 67 -2.47 -14.68 3.01
C ALA A 67 -3.07 -13.94 4.21
N SER A 68 -2.91 -14.46 5.45
CA SER A 68 -3.38 -13.80 6.66
C SER A 68 -2.51 -12.62 7.11
N GLN A 69 -1.25 -12.61 6.73
CA GLN A 69 -0.29 -11.56 7.06
C GLN A 69 -0.17 -10.47 6.00
N GLY A 70 -0.69 -10.73 4.80
CA GLY A 70 -0.60 -9.84 3.66
C GLY A 70 -1.95 -9.45 3.10
N MET A 71 -1.95 -9.01 1.85
CA MET A 71 -3.16 -8.65 1.12
C MET A 71 -3.63 -9.83 0.25
N ARG A 72 -4.89 -10.21 0.39
CA ARG A 72 -5.53 -11.23 -0.43
C ARG A 72 -6.49 -10.60 -1.42
N PHE A 73 -6.27 -10.85 -2.70
CA PHE A 73 -7.15 -10.37 -3.76
C PHE A 73 -8.21 -11.43 -4.08
N THR A 74 -9.49 -11.07 -3.97
CA THR A 74 -10.61 -11.95 -4.26
C THR A 74 -11.11 -11.84 -5.69
N ARG A 75 -10.70 -10.81 -6.43
CA ARG A 75 -11.07 -10.54 -7.82
C ARG A 75 -9.85 -10.07 -8.60
N ASN A 76 -8.84 -10.92 -8.66
CA ASN A 76 -7.65 -10.69 -9.47
C ASN A 76 -7.63 -11.72 -10.61
N TYR A 77 -7.59 -11.25 -11.83
CA TYR A 77 -7.69 -12.10 -13.02
C TYR A 77 -6.37 -12.06 -13.78
N SER A 78 -6.01 -13.19 -14.40
CA SER A 78 -4.92 -13.25 -15.36
C SER A 78 -5.28 -12.52 -16.64
N GLY A 79 -4.27 -12.09 -17.39
CA GLY A 79 -4.50 -11.38 -18.65
C GLY A 79 -5.11 -12.24 -19.78
N ASN A 80 -5.13 -13.56 -19.60
CA ASN A 80 -5.76 -14.50 -20.53
C ASN A 80 -6.12 -15.80 -19.79
N ALA A 81 -7.07 -16.57 -20.33
CA ALA A 81 -7.53 -17.83 -19.74
C ALA A 81 -6.56 -19.01 -19.94
N VAL A 82 -5.64 -18.94 -20.90
CA VAL A 82 -4.69 -20.00 -21.25
C VAL A 82 -3.29 -19.64 -20.78
N CYS A 83 -2.50 -20.63 -20.33
CA CYS A 83 -1.20 -20.42 -19.69
C CYS A 83 -0.21 -19.63 -20.55
N ALA A 84 0.04 -20.00 -21.79
CA ALA A 84 1.03 -19.30 -22.63
C ALA A 84 0.70 -17.82 -22.88
N PRO A 85 -0.50 -17.44 -23.35
CA PRO A 85 -0.83 -16.03 -23.53
C PRO A 85 -0.95 -15.28 -22.19
N SER A 86 -1.41 -15.90 -21.10
CA SER A 86 -1.42 -15.28 -19.77
C SER A 86 0.00 -14.93 -19.29
N ARG A 87 0.94 -15.85 -19.47
CA ARG A 87 2.37 -15.62 -19.15
C ARG A 87 2.98 -14.54 -20.04
N CYS A 88 2.61 -14.50 -21.32
CA CYS A 88 3.04 -13.45 -22.24
C CYS A 88 2.59 -12.06 -21.75
N VAL A 89 1.32 -11.92 -21.36
CA VAL A 89 0.79 -10.67 -20.79
C VAL A 89 1.57 -10.26 -19.55
N LEU A 90 1.82 -11.21 -18.63
CA LEU A 90 2.58 -10.95 -17.42
C LEU A 90 4.00 -10.47 -17.69
N MET A 91 4.72 -11.14 -18.61
CA MET A 91 6.12 -10.84 -18.90
C MET A 91 6.32 -9.59 -19.76
N THR A 92 5.35 -9.23 -20.57
CA THR A 92 5.46 -8.09 -21.48
C THR A 92 4.71 -6.85 -21.01
N GLY A 93 3.76 -7.01 -20.08
CA GLY A 93 2.82 -5.94 -19.69
C GLY A 93 1.86 -5.53 -20.81
N LYS A 94 1.77 -6.29 -21.88
CA LYS A 94 0.91 -5.99 -23.04
C LYS A 94 -0.30 -6.92 -23.01
N HIS A 95 -1.49 -6.33 -23.13
CA HIS A 95 -2.73 -7.10 -23.31
C HIS A 95 -2.85 -7.56 -24.76
N PRO A 96 -3.35 -8.79 -25.03
CA PRO A 96 -3.62 -9.25 -26.39
C PRO A 96 -4.75 -8.48 -27.05
#